data_4c59e732598aa48f45ffd7d30bf1100f
#
_entry.id   4c59e732598aa48f45ffd7d30bf1100f
#
_cell.length_a   1.000
_cell.length_b   1.000
_cell.length_c   1.000
_cell.angle_alpha   90.00
_cell.angle_beta   90.00
_cell.angle_gamma   90.00
#
_symmetry.space_group_name_H-M   'P 1'
#
loop_
_entity.id
_entity.type
_entity.pdbx_description
1 polymer ?
#
loop_
_entity_poly.entity_id
_entity_poly.type
_entity_poly.pdbx_seq_one_letter_code
_entity_poly.pdbx_strand_id
1 'polypeptide(L)'
;MKRANVVSVRSLFSGSTRMRCASSSRGFHWQPAQVAQLLVDLETSARDSIDEEDVPEERLYLGVITTGRAKAGLATLHDGRQRLVVLTMFIAFARDRVLANSERNKLDRMLVRRAFARPPEPRLRLPPEEHAWFAHFILAPGATKRLPATPPP
;
A
#
# COMPACT_ATOMS: atom_id res chain seq x y z
N MET A 1 12.88 23.82 1.57
CA MET A 1 12.38 23.54 2.93
C MET A 1 11.74 22.15 2.92
N LYS A 2 12.22 21.20 3.74
CA LYS A 2 11.59 19.89 3.93
C LYS A 2 10.42 20.05 4.89
N ARG A 3 9.24 19.54 4.54
CA ARG A 3 8.06 19.53 5.41
C ARG A 3 7.79 18.10 5.84
N ALA A 4 7.57 17.88 7.13
CA ALA A 4 7.10 16.61 7.67
C ALA A 4 5.64 16.78 8.10
N ASN A 5 4.80 15.81 7.71
CA ASN A 5 3.40 15.76 8.10
C ASN A 5 3.07 14.34 8.57
N VAL A 6 2.25 14.25 9.61
CA VAL A 6 1.67 12.97 10.01
C VAL A 6 0.43 12.71 9.13
N VAL A 7 0.38 11.56 8.49
CA VAL A 7 -0.74 11.15 7.64
C VAL A 7 -1.16 9.73 7.96
N SER A 8 -2.46 9.46 7.94
CA SER A 8 -2.95 8.09 8.08
C SER A 8 -2.69 7.28 6.80
N VAL A 9 -2.62 5.94 6.94
CA VAL A 9 -2.54 5.03 5.78
C VAL A 9 -3.69 5.28 4.81
N ARG A 10 -4.92 5.46 5.34
CA ARG A 10 -6.07 5.79 4.52
C ARG A 10 -5.83 7.07 3.70
N SER A 11 -5.37 8.16 4.33
CA SER A 11 -5.12 9.42 3.63
C SER A 11 -4.02 9.29 2.59
N LEU A 12 -2.97 8.50 2.88
CA LEU A 12 -1.88 8.22 1.95
C LEU A 12 -2.37 7.52 0.69
N PHE A 13 -3.25 6.53 0.84
CA PHE A 13 -3.79 5.74 -0.25
C PHE A 13 -5.10 6.27 -0.87
N SER A 14 -5.71 7.32 -0.33
CA SER A 14 -6.92 7.94 -0.89
C SER A 14 -6.70 9.33 -1.48
N GLY A 15 -5.56 9.95 -1.22
CA GLY A 15 -5.21 11.29 -1.71
C GLY A 15 -5.10 11.40 -3.23
N SER A 16 -4.89 12.59 -3.73
CA SER A 16 -4.70 12.85 -5.16
C SER A 16 -3.32 12.43 -5.67
N THR A 17 -2.34 12.30 -4.78
CA THR A 17 -0.95 11.98 -5.13
C THR A 17 -0.77 10.49 -5.30
N ARG A 18 -0.18 10.11 -6.40
CA ARG A 18 0.36 8.76 -6.65
C ARG A 18 1.84 8.76 -6.35
N MET A 19 2.39 7.60 -6.07
CA MET A 19 3.81 7.42 -5.78
C MET A 19 4.44 6.49 -6.82
N ARG A 20 5.67 6.80 -7.21
CA ARG A 20 6.52 5.90 -8.00
C ARG A 20 7.83 5.66 -7.28
N CYS A 21 8.29 4.43 -7.27
CA CYS A 21 9.64 4.12 -6.85
C CYS A 21 10.64 4.63 -7.89
N ALA A 22 11.77 5.18 -7.43
CA ALA A 22 12.85 5.54 -8.33
C ALA A 22 13.45 4.27 -8.96
N SER A 23 13.88 4.34 -10.23
CA SER A 23 14.50 3.20 -10.93
C SER A 23 15.82 2.75 -10.28
N SER A 24 16.50 3.65 -9.57
CA SER A 24 17.70 3.36 -8.79
C SER A 24 17.40 2.78 -7.40
N SER A 25 16.14 2.62 -7.02
CA SER A 25 15.80 2.04 -5.72
C SER A 25 16.14 0.56 -5.70
N ARG A 26 16.73 0.10 -4.58
CA ARG A 26 16.96 -1.34 -4.38
C ARG A 26 15.64 -2.10 -4.50
N GLY A 27 15.67 -3.31 -5.07
CA GLY A 27 14.53 -4.20 -5.18
C GLY A 27 13.85 -4.49 -3.84
N PHE A 28 12.80 -5.28 -3.85
CA PHE A 28 12.17 -5.73 -2.61
C PHE A 28 13.13 -6.67 -1.87
N HIS A 29 13.47 -6.35 -0.62
CA HIS A 29 14.47 -7.08 0.16
C HIS A 29 14.05 -7.40 1.60
N TRP A 30 12.83 -7.03 2.00
CA TRP A 30 12.32 -7.45 3.32
C TRP A 30 12.23 -8.97 3.39
N GLN A 31 12.74 -9.50 4.48
CA GLN A 31 12.62 -10.92 4.78
C GLN A 31 11.22 -11.24 5.32
N PRO A 32 10.75 -12.49 5.22
CA PRO A 32 9.45 -12.91 5.75
C PRO A 32 9.20 -12.47 7.20
N ALA A 33 10.24 -12.51 8.04
CA ALA A 33 10.13 -12.08 9.44
C ALA A 33 9.75 -10.59 9.60
N GLN A 34 10.28 -9.71 8.73
CA GLN A 34 9.94 -8.27 8.78
C GLN A 34 8.50 -8.02 8.32
N VAL A 35 8.03 -8.78 7.34
CA VAL A 35 6.64 -8.72 6.89
C VAL A 35 5.71 -9.24 7.98
N ALA A 36 6.04 -10.39 8.59
CA ALA A 36 5.27 -10.97 9.69
C ALA A 36 5.17 -10.02 10.88
N GLN A 37 6.28 -9.38 11.27
CA GLN A 37 6.27 -8.40 12.36
C GLN A 37 5.31 -7.23 12.07
N LEU A 38 5.36 -6.66 10.87
CA LEU A 38 4.44 -5.59 10.50
C LEU A 38 2.97 -6.03 10.59
N LEU A 39 2.65 -7.26 10.18
CA LEU A 39 1.29 -7.79 10.25
C LEU A 39 0.85 -8.00 11.70
N VAL A 40 1.73 -8.51 12.56
CA VAL A 40 1.46 -8.65 14.00
C VAL A 40 1.20 -7.30 14.66
N ASP A 41 2.02 -6.29 14.36
CA ASP A 41 1.86 -4.93 14.89
C ASP A 41 0.51 -4.32 14.47
N LEU A 42 0.12 -4.52 13.20
CA LEU A 42 -1.19 -4.07 12.69
C LEU A 42 -2.36 -4.80 13.37
N GLU A 43 -2.25 -6.11 13.56
CA GLU A 43 -3.28 -6.92 14.21
C GLU A 43 -3.45 -6.52 15.67
N THR A 44 -2.36 -6.38 16.41
CA THR A 44 -2.35 -5.95 17.81
C THR A 44 -3.01 -4.58 17.97
N SER A 45 -2.57 -3.59 17.19
CA SER A 45 -3.16 -2.25 17.20
C SER A 45 -4.66 -2.23 16.85
N ALA A 46 -5.10 -3.13 15.95
CA ALA A 46 -6.51 -3.23 15.59
C ALA A 46 -7.34 -3.86 16.71
N ARG A 47 -6.82 -4.84 17.45
CA ARG A 47 -7.49 -5.46 18.60
C ARG A 47 -7.62 -4.47 19.75
N ASP A 48 -6.54 -3.78 20.09
CA ASP A 48 -6.54 -2.79 21.17
C ASP A 48 -7.58 -1.68 20.92
N SER A 49 -7.79 -1.30 19.64
CA SER A 49 -8.80 -0.31 19.26
C SER A 49 -10.26 -0.80 19.35
N ILE A 50 -10.49 -2.11 19.47
CA ILE A 50 -11.84 -2.69 19.56
C ILE A 50 -12.24 -2.90 21.03
N ASP A 51 -11.29 -3.23 21.88
CA ASP A 51 -11.54 -3.66 23.25
C ASP A 51 -11.70 -2.49 24.26
N GLU A 52 -11.38 -1.26 23.85
CA GLU A 52 -11.39 -0.09 24.72
C GLU A 52 -12.26 1.04 24.18
N GLU A 53 -13.49 1.18 24.69
CA GLU A 53 -14.43 2.25 24.32
C GLU A 53 -13.98 3.68 24.70
N ASP A 54 -13.01 3.85 25.61
CA ASP A 54 -12.62 5.14 26.22
C ASP A 54 -11.12 5.50 26.14
N VAL A 55 -10.29 4.75 25.41
CA VAL A 55 -8.87 5.09 25.26
C VAL A 55 -8.62 5.95 24.03
N PRO A 56 -7.82 7.03 24.13
CA PRO A 56 -7.40 7.80 22.95
C PRO A 56 -6.81 6.82 21.94
N GLU A 57 -7.31 6.85 20.68
CA GLU A 57 -6.83 6.02 19.58
C GLU A 57 -5.29 5.96 19.59
N GLU A 58 -4.71 4.92 20.19
CA GLU A 58 -3.29 4.65 20.08
C GLU A 58 -2.99 4.32 18.62
N ARG A 59 -2.41 5.30 17.94
CA ARG A 59 -2.10 5.17 16.52
C ARG A 59 -0.77 4.43 16.37
N LEU A 60 -0.81 3.27 15.77
CA LEU A 60 0.40 2.57 15.39
C LEU A 60 1.25 3.44 14.46
N TYR A 61 2.46 3.78 14.91
CA TYR A 61 3.42 4.52 14.11
C TYR A 61 4.14 3.58 13.13
N LEU A 62 3.81 3.70 11.86
CA LEU A 62 4.38 2.86 10.81
C LEU A 62 5.72 3.37 10.25
N GLY A 63 6.28 4.43 10.81
CA GLY A 63 7.56 4.99 10.40
C GLY A 63 7.45 6.10 9.34
N VAL A 64 8.59 6.52 8.82
CA VAL A 64 8.72 7.63 7.88
C VAL A 64 8.67 7.15 6.44
N ILE A 65 8.01 7.93 5.58
CA ILE A 65 8.05 7.82 4.13
C ILE A 65 8.58 9.13 3.59
N THR A 66 9.61 9.08 2.76
CA THR A 66 10.20 10.27 2.14
C THR A 66 9.86 10.32 0.66
N THR A 67 9.23 11.41 0.24
CA THR A 67 8.88 11.65 -1.16
C THR A 67 9.47 12.94 -1.66
N GLY A 68 9.79 12.99 -2.95
CA GLY A 68 10.05 14.23 -3.66
C GLY A 68 8.75 15.01 -3.88
N ARG A 69 8.90 16.28 -4.32
CA ARG A 69 7.74 17.11 -4.68
C ARG A 69 6.95 16.46 -5.82
N ALA A 70 5.65 16.36 -5.62
CA ALA A 70 4.76 15.82 -6.66
C ALA A 70 4.73 16.73 -7.88
N LYS A 71 4.85 16.12 -9.07
CA LYS A 71 4.63 16.77 -10.37
C LYS A 71 3.45 16.06 -11.04
N ALA A 72 2.45 16.82 -11.48
CA ALA A 72 1.21 16.29 -12.08
C ALA A 72 0.56 15.15 -11.25
N GLY A 73 0.57 15.28 -9.92
CA GLY A 73 0.01 14.29 -9.00
C GLY A 73 0.84 13.00 -8.85
N LEU A 74 2.09 12.99 -9.30
CA LEU A 74 3.01 11.86 -9.15
C LEU A 74 4.25 12.28 -8.36
N ALA A 75 4.45 11.72 -7.18
CA ALA A 75 5.63 11.92 -6.33
C ALA A 75 6.62 10.77 -6.49
N THR A 76 7.91 11.08 -6.49
CA THR A 76 8.95 10.04 -6.45
C THR A 76 9.21 9.65 -5.01
N LEU A 77 9.13 8.36 -4.72
CA LEU A 77 9.41 7.78 -3.42
C LEU A 77 10.93 7.58 -3.26
N HIS A 78 11.51 8.17 -2.22
CA HIS A 78 12.93 8.06 -1.91
C HIS A 78 13.18 7.06 -0.78
N ASP A 79 12.27 7.00 0.20
CA ASP A 79 12.34 6.05 1.31
C ASP A 79 10.95 5.54 1.71
N GLY A 80 10.89 4.39 2.38
CA GLY A 80 9.66 3.72 2.80
C GLY A 80 9.07 2.76 1.77
N ARG A 81 9.79 2.44 0.68
CA ARG A 81 9.33 1.56 -0.40
C ARG A 81 8.84 0.21 0.12
N GLN A 82 9.64 -0.48 0.92
CA GLN A 82 9.34 -1.84 1.40
C GLN A 82 7.99 -1.88 2.13
N ARG A 83 7.81 -0.94 3.04
CA ARG A 83 6.58 -0.78 3.82
C ARG A 83 5.37 -0.50 2.95
N LEU A 84 5.50 0.42 1.98
CA LEU A 84 4.40 0.72 1.06
C LEU A 84 4.03 -0.45 0.16
N VAL A 85 5.01 -1.24 -0.29
CA VAL A 85 4.76 -2.46 -1.07
C VAL A 85 3.97 -3.45 -0.23
N VAL A 86 4.40 -3.73 1.01
CA VAL A 86 3.71 -4.67 1.91
C VAL A 86 2.30 -4.17 2.24
N LEU A 87 2.12 -2.89 2.56
CA LEU A 87 0.78 -2.33 2.81
C LEU A 87 -0.11 -2.43 1.57
N THR A 88 0.42 -2.17 0.38
CA THR A 88 -0.32 -2.34 -0.88
C THR A 88 -0.75 -3.79 -1.09
N MET A 89 0.15 -4.75 -0.85
CA MET A 89 -0.16 -6.17 -0.91
C MET A 89 -1.24 -6.58 0.10
N PHE A 90 -1.13 -6.08 1.33
CA PHE A 90 -2.13 -6.34 2.38
C PHE A 90 -3.52 -5.80 2.00
N ILE A 91 -3.59 -4.56 1.49
CA ILE A 91 -4.85 -3.96 1.02
C ILE A 91 -5.44 -4.78 -0.14
N ALA A 92 -4.60 -5.22 -1.10
CA ALA A 92 -5.04 -6.05 -2.21
C ALA A 92 -5.57 -7.42 -1.74
N PHE A 93 -4.88 -8.03 -0.78
CA PHE A 93 -5.29 -9.28 -0.16
C PHE A 93 -6.64 -9.14 0.55
N ALA A 94 -6.83 -8.09 1.35
CA ALA A 94 -8.08 -7.79 2.02
C ALA A 94 -9.21 -7.51 1.01
N ARG A 95 -8.97 -6.68 -0.03
CA ARG A 95 -9.93 -6.41 -1.10
C ARG A 95 -10.48 -7.70 -1.73
N ASP A 96 -9.60 -8.64 -2.00
CA ASP A 96 -9.97 -9.86 -2.71
C ASP A 96 -10.76 -10.85 -1.82
N ARG A 97 -10.70 -10.70 -0.49
CA ARG A 97 -11.37 -11.59 0.48
C ARG A 97 -12.60 -11.01 1.14
N VAL A 98 -12.76 -9.70 1.11
CA VAL A 98 -13.95 -9.04 1.64
C VAL A 98 -15.19 -9.42 0.81
N LEU A 99 -16.26 -9.80 1.49
CA LEU A 99 -17.53 -10.24 0.86
C LEU A 99 -18.37 -9.04 0.39
N ALA A 100 -18.45 -7.99 1.21
CA ALA A 100 -19.27 -6.82 0.90
C ALA A 100 -18.68 -6.00 -0.25
N ASN A 101 -19.45 -5.79 -1.30
CA ASN A 101 -19.02 -5.03 -2.48
C ASN A 101 -18.64 -3.58 -2.16
N SER A 102 -19.31 -2.94 -1.20
CA SER A 102 -19.01 -1.58 -0.75
C SER A 102 -17.59 -1.48 -0.19
N GLU A 103 -17.22 -2.40 0.68
CA GLU A 103 -15.89 -2.44 1.28
C GLU A 103 -14.81 -2.80 0.25
N ARG A 104 -15.10 -3.76 -0.62
CA ARG A 104 -14.22 -4.12 -1.74
C ARG A 104 -13.92 -2.91 -2.61
N ASN A 105 -14.94 -2.11 -2.94
CA ASN A 105 -14.77 -0.91 -3.74
C ASN A 105 -13.95 0.18 -3.02
N LYS A 106 -14.09 0.30 -1.70
CA LYS A 106 -13.25 1.23 -0.90
C LYS A 106 -11.78 0.81 -0.97
N LEU A 107 -11.48 -0.47 -0.75
CA LEU A 107 -10.12 -1.01 -0.81
C LEU A 107 -9.53 -0.90 -2.23
N ASP A 108 -10.32 -1.15 -3.27
CA ASP A 108 -9.87 -1.00 -4.66
C ASP A 108 -9.45 0.45 -4.98
N ARG A 109 -10.20 1.44 -4.48
CA ARG A 109 -9.83 2.86 -4.63
C ARG A 109 -8.55 3.24 -3.91
N MET A 110 -8.16 2.51 -2.88
CA MET A 110 -6.87 2.67 -2.20
C MET A 110 -5.70 2.12 -3.03
N LEU A 111 -5.95 1.15 -3.89
CA LEU A 111 -4.93 0.55 -4.75
C LEU A 111 -4.78 1.27 -6.09
N VAL A 112 -5.92 1.68 -6.67
CA VAL A 112 -5.99 2.20 -8.03
C VAL A 112 -6.80 3.48 -8.06
N ARG A 113 -6.22 4.52 -8.65
CA ARG A 113 -6.94 5.75 -8.95
C ARG A 113 -7.71 5.60 -10.24
N ARG A 114 -9.00 5.83 -10.18
CA ARG A 114 -9.88 5.89 -11.34
C ARG A 114 -10.22 7.34 -11.65
N ALA A 115 -9.99 7.78 -12.87
CA ALA A 115 -10.39 9.11 -13.34
C ALA A 115 -11.31 8.92 -14.56
N PHE A 116 -12.25 9.87 -14.73
CA PHE A 116 -13.15 9.84 -15.88
C PHE A 116 -12.35 9.85 -17.20
N ALA A 117 -12.71 8.98 -18.14
CA ALA A 117 -12.10 8.85 -19.46
C ALA A 117 -10.59 8.53 -19.48
N ARG A 118 -10.04 7.97 -18.39
CA ARG A 118 -8.63 7.53 -18.35
C ARG A 118 -8.53 6.08 -17.84
N PRO A 119 -7.54 5.32 -18.29
CA PRO A 119 -7.26 4.00 -17.71
C PRO A 119 -7.01 4.11 -16.20
N PRO A 120 -7.38 3.07 -15.43
CA PRO A 120 -7.03 3.01 -14.01
C PRO A 120 -5.52 3.11 -13.80
N GLU A 121 -5.11 3.94 -12.86
CA GLU A 121 -3.69 4.16 -12.56
C GLU A 121 -3.35 3.66 -11.16
N PRO A 122 -2.31 2.83 -11.00
CA PRO A 122 -1.89 2.37 -9.68
C PRO A 122 -1.43 3.56 -8.82
N ARG A 123 -1.76 3.51 -7.53
CA ARG A 123 -1.31 4.52 -6.57
C ARG A 123 0.16 4.34 -6.20
N LEU A 124 0.66 3.12 -6.20
CA LEU A 124 2.07 2.80 -6.11
C LEU A 124 2.55 2.16 -7.41
N ARG A 125 3.54 2.77 -8.05
CA ARG A 125 4.20 2.26 -9.24
C ARG A 125 5.60 1.82 -8.90
N LEU A 126 5.90 0.56 -9.12
CA LEU A 126 7.24 -0.01 -8.98
C LEU A 126 8.09 0.27 -10.24
N PRO A 127 9.41 0.03 -10.21
CA PRO A 127 10.23 0.03 -11.41
C PRO A 127 9.68 -0.94 -12.47
N PRO A 128 9.92 -0.68 -13.76
CA PRO A 128 9.29 -1.44 -14.85
C PRO A 128 9.47 -2.96 -14.74
N GLU A 129 10.64 -3.41 -14.34
CA GLU A 129 11.00 -4.82 -14.18
C GLU A 129 10.17 -5.57 -13.15
N GLU A 130 9.71 -4.89 -12.11
CA GLU A 130 8.88 -5.46 -11.05
C GLU A 130 7.39 -5.14 -11.25
N HIS A 131 7.09 -4.02 -11.94
CA HIS A 131 5.74 -3.49 -11.99
C HIS A 131 4.78 -4.39 -12.76
N ALA A 132 5.23 -5.03 -13.83
CA ALA A 132 4.39 -5.92 -14.63
C ALA A 132 3.87 -7.10 -13.80
N TRP A 133 4.76 -7.76 -13.06
CA TRP A 133 4.40 -8.82 -12.12
C TRP A 133 3.47 -8.30 -11.02
N PHE A 134 3.83 -7.19 -10.39
CA PHE A 134 3.05 -6.59 -9.30
C PHE A 134 1.64 -6.18 -9.74
N ALA A 135 1.51 -5.60 -10.94
CA ALA A 135 0.22 -5.24 -11.50
C ALA A 135 -0.67 -6.47 -11.76
N HIS A 136 -0.07 -7.54 -12.31
CA HIS A 136 -0.78 -8.77 -12.68
C HIS A 136 -1.20 -9.59 -11.45
N PHE A 137 -0.31 -9.79 -10.48
CA PHE A 137 -0.54 -10.72 -9.36
C PHE A 137 -1.04 -10.05 -8.08
N ILE A 138 -0.89 -8.75 -7.94
CA ILE A 138 -1.29 -8.02 -6.74
C ILE A 138 -2.42 -7.01 -7.04
N LEU A 139 -2.21 -6.11 -7.98
CA LEU A 139 -3.15 -5.01 -8.20
C LEU A 139 -4.43 -5.44 -8.95
N ALA A 140 -4.36 -6.42 -9.82
CA ALA A 140 -5.53 -6.89 -10.55
C ALA A 140 -6.58 -7.46 -9.59
N PRO A 141 -7.88 -7.14 -9.77
CA PRO A 141 -8.95 -7.67 -8.91
C PRO A 141 -8.99 -9.19 -8.89
N GLY A 142 -9.03 -9.78 -7.69
CA GLY A 142 -9.04 -11.23 -7.49
C GLY A 142 -7.69 -11.92 -7.70
N ALA A 143 -6.65 -11.20 -8.05
CA ALA A 143 -5.33 -11.79 -8.35
C ALA A 143 -4.71 -12.49 -7.15
N THR A 144 -4.84 -11.94 -5.94
CA THR A 144 -4.24 -12.52 -4.73
C THR A 144 -4.87 -13.86 -4.31
N LYS A 145 -6.02 -14.23 -4.85
CA LYS A 145 -6.62 -15.55 -4.66
C LYS A 145 -5.97 -16.64 -5.54
N ARG A 146 -5.21 -16.22 -6.54
CA ARG A 146 -4.59 -17.07 -7.56
C ARG A 146 -3.08 -16.94 -7.56
N LEU A 147 -2.49 -16.50 -6.46
CA LEU A 147 -1.04 -16.41 -6.34
C LEU A 147 -0.40 -17.79 -6.57
N PRO A 148 0.65 -17.88 -7.40
CA PRO A 148 1.38 -19.12 -7.59
C PRO A 148 2.01 -19.55 -6.27
N ALA A 149 2.07 -20.89 -6.05
CA ALA A 149 2.69 -21.44 -4.85
C ALA A 149 4.19 -21.11 -4.75
N THR A 150 4.84 -20.87 -5.89
CA THR A 150 6.25 -20.47 -5.97
C THR A 150 6.31 -19.11 -6.65
N PRO A 151 7.00 -18.10 -6.06
CA PRO A 151 7.23 -16.85 -6.74
C PRO A 151 8.04 -17.07 -8.02
N PRO A 152 7.85 -16.24 -9.05
CA PRO A 152 8.68 -16.29 -10.25
C PRO A 152 10.15 -15.98 -9.89
N PRO A 153 11.10 -16.50 -10.66
CA PRO A 153 12.54 -16.29 -10.46
C PRO A 153 12.91 -14.82 -10.54
#